data_cce8ef197de373b05af47969932b6d43
#
_entry.id   cce8ef197de373b05af47969932b6d43
#
_cell.length_a   1.000
_cell.length_b   1.000
_cell.length_c   1.000
_cell.angle_alpha   90.00
_cell.angle_beta   90.00
_cell.angle_gamma   90.00
#
_symmetry.space_group_name_H-M   'P 1'
#
loop_
_entity.id
_entity.type
_entity.pdbx_description
1 polymer ?
#
loop_
_entity_poly.entity_id
_entity_poly.type
_entity_poly.pdbx_seq_one_letter_code
_entity_poly.pdbx_strand_id
1 'polypeptide(L)'
;FPYTTLFRSIAATGAPYDTMQTIIGVPVKTPGSLTDLGVVYKEIPMIGSQIDLEKITAAITAKTKMIHIQRSCGYSSVRKTLRIEEIGTICKAAKAIKPDIICFVDNCYGEFIEKQEPTEVGADLMAGSLIKNLGGGLAPTGGYIVGRKDLVELASYRLTAPGLGREMGATLGDTARELYQGLFLAPHIVLQAVKTAIFASAVFSRLGYQVTPSANDRRSDIIQTIRLETKERLCNFCIAIQKNSPVDAHVVPVPAIIPGYQDE
;
A
#
# COMPACT_ATOMS: atom_id res chain seq x y z
N PHE A 1 -21.85 -12.19 4.66
CA PHE A 1 -21.28 -13.26 3.84
C PHE A 1 -22.04 -14.54 4.15
N PRO A 2 -22.53 -15.30 3.15
CA PRO A 2 -23.07 -16.63 3.43
C PRO A 2 -21.93 -17.50 3.96
N TYR A 3 -22.07 -18.01 5.14
CA TYR A 3 -21.09 -18.80 5.90
C TYR A 3 -20.73 -20.18 5.28
N THR A 4 -21.12 -20.45 4.05
CA THR A 4 -21.02 -21.78 3.48
C THR A 4 -20.05 -21.94 2.30
N THR A 5 -19.36 -20.88 1.87
CA THR A 5 -18.40 -21.00 0.78
C THR A 5 -17.08 -20.36 1.17
N LEU A 6 -16.10 -21.20 1.52
CA LEU A 6 -14.70 -20.83 1.60
C LEU A 6 -14.31 -20.12 0.30
N PHE A 7 -14.06 -18.81 0.35
CA PHE A 7 -13.60 -18.08 -0.82
C PHE A 7 -12.08 -17.94 -0.80
N ARG A 8 -11.51 -17.80 -1.98
CA ARG A 8 -10.08 -17.65 -2.16
C ARG A 8 -9.73 -16.21 -2.50
N SER A 9 -8.70 -15.68 -1.82
CA SER A 9 -8.01 -14.46 -2.17
C SER A 9 -6.61 -14.78 -2.71
N ILE A 10 -6.18 -14.08 -3.75
CA ILE A 10 -4.85 -14.22 -4.35
C ILE A 10 -4.12 -12.89 -4.22
N ALA A 11 -2.93 -12.88 -3.61
CA ALA A 11 -2.02 -11.75 -3.64
C ALA A 11 -1.15 -11.86 -4.90
N ALA A 12 -1.36 -10.97 -5.84
CA ALA A 12 -0.75 -11.02 -7.17
C ALA A 12 0.69 -10.48 -7.21
N THR A 13 1.13 -9.87 -6.13
CA THR A 13 2.43 -9.18 -6.03
C THR A 13 3.32 -9.74 -4.91
N GLY A 14 3.11 -11.01 -4.55
CA GLY A 14 3.78 -11.66 -3.42
C GLY A 14 3.17 -11.29 -2.08
N ALA A 15 3.88 -11.62 -0.99
CA ALA A 15 3.45 -11.30 0.36
C ALA A 15 3.19 -9.80 0.51
N PRO A 16 2.06 -9.38 1.10
CA PRO A 16 1.84 -7.98 1.44
C PRO A 16 2.72 -7.58 2.64
N TYR A 17 2.70 -6.32 3.02
CA TYR A 17 3.45 -5.85 4.18
C TYR A 17 2.97 -6.51 5.50
N ASP A 18 3.82 -6.50 6.52
CA ASP A 18 3.71 -7.33 7.72
C ASP A 18 2.38 -7.24 8.46
N THR A 19 1.90 -6.02 8.73
CA THR A 19 0.62 -5.86 9.43
C THR A 19 -0.56 -6.41 8.63
N MET A 20 -0.50 -6.37 7.30
CA MET A 20 -1.51 -7.00 6.44
C MET A 20 -1.41 -8.53 6.51
N GLN A 21 -0.20 -9.09 6.61
CA GLN A 21 -0.01 -10.54 6.81
C GLN A 21 -0.67 -11.00 8.10
N THR A 22 -0.53 -10.25 9.19
CA THR A 22 -1.20 -10.53 10.46
C THR A 22 -2.74 -10.51 10.33
N ILE A 23 -3.30 -9.54 9.62
CA ILE A 23 -4.74 -9.45 9.35
C ILE A 23 -5.21 -10.65 8.50
N ILE A 24 -4.42 -11.05 7.53
CA ILE A 24 -4.70 -12.25 6.73
C ILE A 24 -4.56 -13.52 7.57
N GLY A 25 -3.63 -13.58 8.51
CA GLY A 25 -3.30 -14.74 9.34
C GLY A 25 -2.26 -15.63 8.67
N VAL A 26 -1.19 -15.03 8.17
CA VAL A 26 -0.02 -15.70 7.57
C VAL A 26 1.26 -15.04 8.07
N PRO A 27 2.37 -15.77 8.28
CA PRO A 27 2.48 -17.22 8.19
C PRO A 27 1.77 -17.95 9.34
N VAL A 28 1.41 -17.22 10.42
CA VAL A 28 0.75 -17.79 11.60
C VAL A 28 -0.72 -17.38 11.64
N LYS A 29 -1.60 -18.37 11.75
CA LYS A 29 -3.04 -18.16 11.89
C LYS A 29 -3.33 -17.47 13.23
N THR A 30 -3.87 -16.25 13.18
CA THR A 30 -4.24 -15.47 14.36
C THR A 30 -5.76 -15.49 14.54
N PRO A 31 -6.27 -15.63 15.76
CA PRO A 31 -7.72 -15.58 16.02
C PRO A 31 -8.36 -14.29 15.46
N GLY A 32 -9.45 -14.45 14.70
CA GLY A 32 -10.15 -13.35 14.03
C GLY A 32 -9.52 -12.91 12.69
N SER A 33 -8.39 -13.48 12.28
CA SER A 33 -7.78 -13.23 10.96
C SER A 33 -8.63 -13.80 9.82
N LEU A 34 -8.35 -13.37 8.59
CA LEU A 34 -9.11 -13.86 7.42
C LEU A 34 -9.02 -15.39 7.25
N THR A 35 -7.84 -15.98 7.46
CA THR A 35 -7.67 -17.44 7.39
C THR A 35 -8.40 -18.15 8.54
N ASP A 36 -8.49 -17.54 9.70
CA ASP A 36 -9.28 -18.06 10.82
C ASP A 36 -10.79 -18.05 10.50
N LEU A 37 -11.26 -17.05 9.78
CA LEU A 37 -12.62 -16.95 9.27
C LEU A 37 -12.86 -17.81 8.01
N GLY A 38 -11.91 -18.65 7.62
CA GLY A 38 -12.05 -19.61 6.52
C GLY A 38 -11.69 -19.07 5.13
N VAL A 39 -11.08 -17.88 5.02
CA VAL A 39 -10.58 -17.39 3.74
C VAL A 39 -9.35 -18.20 3.33
N VAL A 40 -9.34 -18.73 2.12
CA VAL A 40 -8.16 -19.38 1.56
C VAL A 40 -7.31 -18.31 0.89
N TYR A 41 -6.10 -18.10 1.39
CA TYR A 41 -5.15 -17.13 0.87
C TYR A 41 -4.06 -17.82 0.05
N LYS A 42 -3.66 -17.20 -1.06
CA LYS A 42 -2.56 -17.67 -1.90
C LYS A 42 -1.72 -16.49 -2.38
N GLU A 43 -0.41 -16.64 -2.29
CA GLU A 43 0.55 -15.67 -2.83
C GLU A 43 1.09 -16.14 -4.18
N ILE A 44 1.30 -15.18 -5.08
CA ILE A 44 2.03 -15.36 -6.33
C ILE A 44 3.25 -14.44 -6.28
N PRO A 45 4.44 -14.99 -6.03
CA PRO A 45 5.66 -14.19 -6.00
C PRO A 45 5.93 -13.54 -7.36
N MET A 46 6.51 -12.35 -7.33
CA MET A 46 7.03 -11.71 -8.53
C MET A 46 8.30 -12.44 -9.02
N ILE A 47 8.54 -12.44 -10.32
CA ILE A 47 9.77 -12.95 -10.92
C ILE A 47 10.75 -11.77 -11.01
N GLY A 48 11.67 -11.68 -10.06
CA GLY A 48 12.49 -10.48 -9.89
C GLY A 48 11.58 -9.27 -9.62
N SER A 49 11.58 -8.30 -10.54
CA SER A 49 10.74 -7.09 -10.45
C SER A 49 9.49 -7.14 -11.35
N GLN A 50 9.15 -8.29 -11.93
CA GLN A 50 8.04 -8.43 -12.88
C GLN A 50 6.91 -9.28 -12.29
N ILE A 51 5.67 -8.95 -12.68
CA ILE A 51 4.50 -9.76 -12.35
C ILE A 51 4.52 -11.08 -13.12
N ASP A 52 4.18 -12.18 -12.45
CA ASP A 52 4.00 -13.50 -13.06
C ASP A 52 2.53 -13.66 -13.47
N LEU A 53 2.16 -13.07 -14.60
CA LEU A 53 0.77 -13.05 -15.07
C LEU A 53 0.24 -14.46 -15.35
N GLU A 54 1.08 -15.38 -15.82
CA GLU A 54 0.69 -16.76 -16.10
C GLU A 54 0.33 -17.48 -14.80
N LYS A 55 1.15 -17.35 -13.75
CA LYS A 55 0.82 -17.97 -12.45
C LYS A 55 -0.38 -17.31 -11.77
N ILE A 56 -0.56 -15.99 -11.90
CA ILE A 56 -1.75 -15.30 -11.40
C ILE A 56 -2.99 -15.89 -12.04
N THR A 57 -3.02 -15.97 -13.37
CA THR A 57 -4.18 -16.45 -14.12
C THR A 57 -4.44 -17.93 -13.89
N ALA A 58 -3.41 -18.77 -13.85
CA ALA A 58 -3.51 -20.19 -13.54
C ALA A 58 -4.00 -20.49 -12.09
N ALA A 59 -3.81 -19.53 -11.17
CA ALA A 59 -4.27 -19.66 -9.79
C ALA A 59 -5.76 -19.36 -9.61
N ILE A 60 -6.41 -18.70 -10.59
CA ILE A 60 -7.83 -18.34 -10.51
C ILE A 60 -8.70 -19.61 -10.66
N THR A 61 -9.63 -19.77 -9.75
CA THR A 61 -10.61 -20.88 -9.74
C THR A 61 -12.01 -20.32 -9.57
N ALA A 62 -13.04 -21.16 -9.72
CA ALA A 62 -14.44 -20.78 -9.44
C ALA A 62 -14.62 -20.21 -8.03
N LYS A 63 -13.81 -20.64 -7.05
CA LYS A 63 -13.82 -20.16 -5.66
C LYS A 63 -13.04 -18.88 -5.44
N THR A 64 -12.26 -18.39 -6.40
CA THR A 64 -11.49 -17.16 -6.28
C THR A 64 -12.43 -15.95 -6.34
N LYS A 65 -12.45 -15.14 -5.31
CA LYS A 65 -13.31 -13.95 -5.22
C LYS A 65 -12.55 -12.64 -5.37
N MET A 66 -11.26 -12.63 -5.01
CA MET A 66 -10.47 -11.41 -4.98
C MET A 66 -9.05 -11.65 -5.48
N ILE A 67 -8.56 -10.71 -6.26
CA ILE A 67 -7.14 -10.49 -6.53
C ILE A 67 -6.72 -9.25 -5.73
N HIS A 68 -5.78 -9.42 -4.81
CA HIS A 68 -5.15 -8.34 -4.05
C HIS A 68 -3.85 -7.92 -4.75
N ILE A 69 -3.71 -6.65 -5.00
CA ILE A 69 -2.56 -6.04 -5.66
C ILE A 69 -2.01 -4.97 -4.71
N GLN A 70 -0.82 -5.16 -4.18
CA GLN A 70 -0.10 -4.10 -3.49
C GLN A 70 0.72 -3.33 -4.53
N ARG A 71 0.41 -2.04 -4.74
CA ARG A 71 1.04 -1.21 -5.77
C ARG A 71 2.48 -0.87 -5.44
N SER A 72 2.73 -0.30 -4.26
CA SER A 72 4.06 0.13 -3.86
C SER A 72 4.98 -1.04 -3.48
N CYS A 73 6.28 -0.84 -3.67
CA CYS A 73 7.28 -1.75 -3.13
C CYS A 73 7.27 -1.79 -1.59
N GLY A 74 6.71 -0.78 -0.93
CA GLY A 74 6.74 -0.68 0.53
C GLY A 74 8.17 -0.70 1.06
N TYR A 75 8.43 -1.54 2.03
CA TYR A 75 9.78 -1.71 2.63
C TYR A 75 10.66 -2.72 1.90
N SER A 76 10.20 -3.34 0.81
CA SER A 76 10.98 -4.33 0.07
C SER A 76 12.10 -3.67 -0.72
N SER A 77 13.32 -4.19 -0.60
CA SER A 77 14.48 -3.76 -1.40
C SER A 77 14.57 -4.44 -2.77
N VAL A 78 13.78 -5.50 -3.00
CA VAL A 78 13.85 -6.31 -4.23
C VAL A 78 12.60 -6.16 -5.10
N ARG A 79 11.47 -5.77 -4.52
CA ARG A 79 10.21 -5.58 -5.23
C ARG A 79 10.16 -4.17 -5.81
N LYS A 80 9.76 -4.04 -7.06
CA LYS A 80 9.47 -2.72 -7.63
C LYS A 80 8.02 -2.31 -7.38
N THR A 81 7.76 -1.02 -7.44
CA THR A 81 6.42 -0.45 -7.49
C THR A 81 5.78 -0.69 -8.84
N LEU A 82 4.51 -1.10 -8.85
CA LEU A 82 3.76 -1.32 -10.09
C LEU A 82 3.33 0.00 -10.72
N ARG A 83 3.46 0.05 -12.04
CA ARG A 83 2.86 1.11 -12.86
C ARG A 83 1.36 0.87 -13.00
N ILE A 84 0.65 1.94 -13.31
CA ILE A 84 -0.79 1.86 -13.48
C ILE A 84 -1.19 0.89 -14.62
N GLU A 85 -0.39 0.83 -15.68
CA GLU A 85 -0.62 -0.07 -16.82
C GLU A 85 -0.46 -1.56 -16.43
N GLU A 86 0.48 -1.85 -15.49
CA GLU A 86 0.68 -3.22 -14.99
C GLU A 86 -0.51 -3.67 -14.13
N ILE A 87 -1.05 -2.76 -13.31
CA ILE A 87 -2.29 -3.01 -12.56
C ILE A 87 -3.45 -3.29 -13.50
N GLY A 88 -3.62 -2.48 -14.55
CA GLY A 88 -4.64 -2.69 -15.58
C GLY A 88 -4.50 -4.04 -16.28
N THR A 89 -3.27 -4.47 -16.56
CA THR A 89 -2.99 -5.77 -17.17
C THR A 89 -3.44 -6.93 -16.27
N ILE A 90 -3.14 -6.87 -14.96
CA ILE A 90 -3.60 -7.88 -14.00
C ILE A 90 -5.14 -7.91 -13.94
N CYS A 91 -5.77 -6.76 -13.79
CA CYS A 91 -7.23 -6.66 -13.70
C CYS A 91 -7.92 -7.21 -14.96
N LYS A 92 -7.43 -6.84 -16.14
CA LYS A 92 -7.97 -7.31 -17.43
C LYS A 92 -7.82 -8.83 -17.56
N ALA A 93 -6.66 -9.38 -17.28
CA ALA A 93 -6.41 -10.81 -17.37
C ALA A 93 -7.26 -11.61 -16.37
N ALA A 94 -7.37 -11.15 -15.14
CA ALA A 94 -8.20 -11.79 -14.12
C ALA A 94 -9.69 -11.82 -14.51
N LYS A 95 -10.22 -10.68 -14.98
CA LYS A 95 -11.63 -10.55 -15.40
C LYS A 95 -11.95 -11.30 -16.71
N ALA A 96 -10.97 -11.53 -17.57
CA ALA A 96 -11.15 -12.38 -18.75
C ALA A 96 -11.42 -13.85 -18.39
N ILE A 97 -10.87 -14.33 -17.26
CA ILE A 97 -11.10 -15.69 -16.74
C ILE A 97 -12.37 -15.76 -15.91
N LYS A 98 -12.55 -14.76 -15.04
CA LYS A 98 -13.66 -14.72 -14.10
C LYS A 98 -14.21 -13.27 -13.99
N PRO A 99 -15.27 -12.94 -14.76
CA PRO A 99 -15.79 -11.57 -14.88
C PRO A 99 -16.26 -10.94 -13.56
N ASP A 100 -16.68 -11.75 -12.59
CA ASP A 100 -17.14 -11.31 -11.25
C ASP A 100 -16.01 -11.24 -10.21
N ILE A 101 -14.75 -11.47 -10.61
CA ILE A 101 -13.62 -11.37 -9.68
C ILE A 101 -13.40 -9.90 -9.28
N ILE A 102 -13.15 -9.69 -7.98
CA ILE A 102 -12.86 -8.35 -7.45
C ILE A 102 -11.36 -8.11 -7.52
N CYS A 103 -10.96 -7.07 -8.26
CA CYS A 103 -9.59 -6.57 -8.26
C CYS A 103 -9.49 -5.45 -7.20
N PHE A 104 -8.78 -5.72 -6.11
CA PHE A 104 -8.54 -4.80 -5.02
C PHE A 104 -7.08 -4.35 -5.01
N VAL A 105 -6.85 -3.04 -4.92
CA VAL A 105 -5.52 -2.44 -4.92
C VAL A 105 -5.25 -1.72 -3.59
N ASP A 106 -4.17 -2.10 -2.91
CA ASP A 106 -3.52 -1.24 -1.92
C ASP A 106 -2.71 -0.19 -2.67
N ASN A 107 -3.22 1.05 -2.65
CA ASN A 107 -2.67 2.17 -3.42
C ASN A 107 -1.74 3.07 -2.61
N CYS A 108 -1.41 2.70 -1.37
CA CYS A 108 -0.51 3.47 -0.51
C CYS A 108 0.77 3.87 -1.27
N TYR A 109 1.15 5.13 -1.12
CA TYR A 109 2.32 5.79 -1.74
C TYR A 109 2.21 6.04 -3.26
N GLY A 110 1.17 5.52 -3.94
CA GLY A 110 0.98 5.67 -5.38
C GLY A 110 0.07 6.83 -5.79
N GLU A 111 -0.70 7.37 -4.85
CA GLU A 111 -1.71 8.39 -5.11
C GLU A 111 -1.08 9.69 -5.64
N PHE A 112 -1.67 10.27 -6.67
CA PHE A 112 -1.22 11.49 -7.35
C PHE A 112 0.15 11.42 -8.04
N ILE A 113 0.73 10.22 -8.23
CA ILE A 113 2.01 10.05 -8.93
C ILE A 113 1.81 9.95 -10.43
N GLU A 114 0.82 9.19 -10.86
CA GLU A 114 0.50 9.01 -12.28
C GLU A 114 -0.82 9.73 -12.62
N LYS A 115 -1.11 9.86 -13.92
CA LYS A 115 -2.30 10.57 -14.39
C LYS A 115 -3.60 9.84 -14.11
N GLN A 116 -3.53 8.53 -13.94
CA GLN A 116 -4.67 7.67 -13.69
C GLN A 116 -4.48 6.95 -12.36
N GLU A 117 -5.60 6.62 -11.74
CA GLU A 117 -5.64 5.82 -10.52
C GLU A 117 -6.13 4.39 -10.82
N PRO A 118 -5.90 3.41 -9.93
CA PRO A 118 -6.23 2.01 -10.19
C PRO A 118 -7.67 1.74 -10.65
N THR A 119 -8.64 2.50 -10.16
CA THR A 119 -10.05 2.33 -10.54
C THR A 119 -10.34 2.71 -11.99
N GLU A 120 -9.50 3.55 -12.60
CA GLU A 120 -9.64 3.95 -14.02
C GLU A 120 -9.07 2.89 -14.98
N VAL A 121 -8.29 1.94 -14.47
CA VAL A 121 -7.68 0.87 -15.27
C VAL A 121 -8.23 -0.52 -14.96
N GLY A 122 -9.36 -0.58 -14.24
CA GLY A 122 -10.13 -1.81 -14.05
C GLY A 122 -10.11 -2.40 -12.65
N ALA A 123 -9.48 -1.76 -11.66
CA ALA A 123 -9.66 -2.14 -10.26
C ALA A 123 -11.10 -1.83 -9.81
N ASP A 124 -11.70 -2.76 -9.09
CA ASP A 124 -13.04 -2.61 -8.54
C ASP A 124 -13.04 -1.81 -7.25
N LEU A 125 -11.94 -1.89 -6.52
CA LEU A 125 -11.78 -1.25 -5.23
C LEU A 125 -10.30 -0.90 -5.04
N MET A 126 -10.03 0.27 -4.50
CA MET A 126 -8.71 0.64 -3.99
C MET A 126 -8.84 1.21 -2.58
N ALA A 127 -7.80 1.02 -1.79
CA ALA A 127 -7.70 1.58 -0.45
C ALA A 127 -6.29 2.12 -0.20
N GLY A 128 -6.19 2.98 0.78
CA GLY A 128 -4.91 3.51 1.23
C GLY A 128 -5.05 4.25 2.54
N SER A 129 -3.93 4.76 3.01
CA SER A 129 -3.83 5.46 4.29
C SER A 129 -3.86 6.97 4.11
N LEU A 130 -4.68 7.66 4.91
CA LEU A 130 -4.73 9.12 4.93
C LEU A 130 -3.54 9.75 5.69
N ILE A 131 -2.78 8.97 6.48
CA ILE A 131 -1.52 9.47 7.06
C ILE A 131 -0.35 9.51 6.07
N LYS A 132 -0.60 9.14 4.81
CA LYS A 132 0.36 9.13 3.70
C LYS A 132 -0.03 10.17 2.65
N ASN A 133 0.11 9.84 1.37
CA ASN A 133 -0.06 10.79 0.26
C ASN A 133 -1.35 11.63 0.35
N LEU A 134 -2.51 10.99 0.46
CA LEU A 134 -3.79 11.71 0.41
C LEU A 134 -4.04 12.63 1.61
N GLY A 135 -3.37 12.39 2.72
CA GLY A 135 -3.52 13.25 3.90
C GLY A 135 -2.73 14.53 3.85
N GLY A 136 -1.86 14.72 2.84
CA GLY A 136 -1.12 15.96 2.61
C GLY A 136 -0.30 16.45 3.81
N GLY A 137 0.13 15.52 4.68
CA GLY A 137 0.86 15.84 5.92
C GLY A 137 0.01 16.43 7.04
N LEU A 138 -1.30 16.55 6.87
CA LEU A 138 -2.23 17.13 7.88
C LEU A 138 -3.13 16.09 8.55
N ALA A 139 -3.52 15.04 7.84
CA ALA A 139 -4.41 14.03 8.37
C ALA A 139 -3.75 13.28 9.54
N PRO A 140 -4.31 13.35 10.76
CA PRO A 140 -3.70 12.72 11.94
C PRO A 140 -3.88 11.21 11.96
N THR A 141 -4.86 10.70 11.23
CA THR A 141 -5.25 9.28 11.20
C THR A 141 -6.14 8.99 9.99
N GLY A 142 -6.52 7.75 9.82
CA GLY A 142 -7.55 7.34 8.89
C GLY A 142 -7.06 6.64 7.65
N GLY A 143 -8.03 6.12 6.92
CA GLY A 143 -7.86 5.47 5.63
C GLY A 143 -8.99 5.85 4.69
N TYR A 144 -8.83 5.51 3.43
CA TYR A 144 -9.88 5.69 2.43
C TYR A 144 -10.13 4.38 1.69
N ILE A 145 -11.33 4.26 1.19
CA ILE A 145 -11.74 3.20 0.27
C ILE A 145 -12.52 3.86 -0.87
N VAL A 146 -12.11 3.59 -2.11
CA VAL A 146 -12.73 4.13 -3.33
C VAL A 146 -12.94 3.00 -4.33
N GLY A 147 -14.04 3.04 -5.07
CA GLY A 147 -14.35 2.08 -6.11
C GLY A 147 -15.85 1.87 -6.29
N ARG A 148 -16.22 0.65 -6.65
CA ARG A 148 -17.61 0.26 -6.87
C ARG A 148 -18.47 0.53 -5.64
N LYS A 149 -19.62 1.16 -5.88
CA LYS A 149 -20.56 1.58 -4.81
C LYS A 149 -20.96 0.44 -3.88
N ASP A 150 -21.31 -0.71 -4.43
CA ASP A 150 -21.70 -1.90 -3.68
C ASP A 150 -20.59 -2.41 -2.74
N LEU A 151 -19.33 -2.39 -3.20
CA LEU A 151 -18.19 -2.82 -2.41
C LEU A 151 -17.83 -1.81 -1.31
N VAL A 152 -17.90 -0.51 -1.62
CA VAL A 152 -17.68 0.56 -0.63
C VAL A 152 -18.75 0.52 0.46
N GLU A 153 -20.01 0.25 0.09
CA GLU A 153 -21.11 0.09 1.04
C GLU A 153 -20.87 -1.11 1.98
N LEU A 154 -20.52 -2.27 1.44
CA LEU A 154 -20.18 -3.46 2.24
C LEU A 154 -18.99 -3.20 3.19
N ALA A 155 -17.99 -2.45 2.75
CA ALA A 155 -16.86 -2.06 3.60
C ALA A 155 -17.34 -1.14 4.75
N SER A 156 -18.25 -0.20 4.49
CA SER A 156 -18.80 0.68 5.50
C SER A 156 -19.57 -0.08 6.60
N TYR A 157 -20.25 -1.16 6.25
CA TYR A 157 -20.91 -2.04 7.23
C TYR A 157 -19.91 -2.76 8.15
N ARG A 158 -18.70 -3.01 7.67
CA ARG A 158 -17.65 -3.58 8.51
C ARG A 158 -17.04 -2.57 9.45
N LEU A 159 -16.97 -1.31 9.02
CA LEU A 159 -16.45 -0.20 9.84
C LEU A 159 -17.40 0.15 10.99
N THR A 160 -18.69 0.09 10.74
CA THR A 160 -19.75 0.48 11.70
C THR A 160 -20.61 -0.75 12.07
N ALA A 161 -21.77 -0.89 11.43
CA ALA A 161 -22.63 -2.06 11.59
C ALA A 161 -23.43 -2.30 10.29
N PRO A 162 -23.83 -3.55 10.00
CA PRO A 162 -24.73 -3.86 8.90
C PRO A 162 -26.01 -3.04 8.97
N GLY A 163 -26.36 -2.39 7.87
CA GLY A 163 -27.56 -1.53 7.77
C GLY A 163 -27.34 -0.08 8.22
N LEU A 164 -26.29 0.24 8.97
CA LEU A 164 -25.94 1.61 9.34
C LEU A 164 -24.92 2.23 8.38
N GLY A 165 -23.79 1.55 8.19
CA GLY A 165 -22.77 2.03 7.26
C GLY A 165 -22.41 3.50 7.45
N ARG A 166 -22.56 4.28 6.38
CA ARG A 166 -22.25 5.72 6.37
C ARG A 166 -23.28 6.61 7.11
N GLU A 167 -24.43 6.08 7.48
CA GLU A 167 -25.47 6.83 8.17
C GLU A 167 -25.15 7.12 9.64
N MET A 168 -24.05 6.58 10.15
CA MET A 168 -23.51 6.91 11.49
C MET A 168 -23.18 8.39 11.70
N GLY A 169 -23.14 9.19 10.63
CA GLY A 169 -22.80 10.60 10.69
C GLY A 169 -21.31 10.88 10.49
N ALA A 170 -20.95 12.14 10.64
CA ALA A 170 -19.58 12.63 10.47
C ALA A 170 -18.68 12.22 11.65
N THR A 171 -17.38 12.20 11.39
CA THR A 171 -16.35 12.08 12.43
C THR A 171 -16.45 13.24 13.43
N LEU A 172 -16.12 12.95 14.69
CA LEU A 172 -16.14 13.95 15.76
C LEU A 172 -15.06 15.01 15.59
N GLY A 173 -15.34 16.21 16.12
CA GLY A 173 -14.40 17.33 16.15
C GLY A 173 -14.04 17.86 14.76
N ASP A 174 -12.83 18.37 14.63
CA ASP A 174 -12.30 18.96 13.38
C ASP A 174 -11.67 17.95 12.43
N THR A 175 -11.69 16.66 12.74
CA THR A 175 -11.01 15.61 11.94
C THR A 175 -11.41 15.66 10.47
N ALA A 176 -12.69 15.79 10.15
CA ALA A 176 -13.14 15.87 8.75
C ALA A 176 -12.52 17.08 8.03
N ARG A 177 -12.41 18.25 8.70
CA ARG A 177 -11.77 19.43 8.15
C ARG A 177 -10.30 19.16 7.82
N GLU A 178 -9.55 18.56 8.74
CA GLU A 178 -8.14 18.22 8.55
C GLU A 178 -7.95 17.24 7.40
N LEU A 179 -8.81 16.21 7.29
CA LEU A 179 -8.78 15.26 6.19
C LEU A 179 -9.01 15.94 4.84
N TYR A 180 -10.03 16.81 4.71
CA TYR A 180 -10.32 17.52 3.47
C TYR A 180 -9.24 18.56 3.13
N GLN A 181 -8.71 19.26 4.11
CA GLN A 181 -7.62 20.19 3.92
C GLN A 181 -6.35 19.46 3.47
N GLY A 182 -6.05 18.32 4.08
CA GLY A 182 -4.96 17.45 3.68
C GLY A 182 -5.11 16.97 2.24
N LEU A 183 -6.30 16.49 1.87
CA LEU A 183 -6.61 16.06 0.50
C LEU A 183 -6.42 17.21 -0.51
N PHE A 184 -6.85 18.42 -0.18
CA PHE A 184 -6.66 19.59 -1.03
C PHE A 184 -5.19 19.91 -1.26
N LEU A 185 -4.34 19.78 -0.24
CA LEU A 185 -2.90 20.03 -0.32
C LEU A 185 -2.09 18.85 -0.88
N ALA A 186 -2.65 17.64 -0.84
CA ALA A 186 -1.95 16.41 -1.17
C ALA A 186 -1.21 16.43 -2.52
N PRO A 187 -1.78 16.92 -3.64
CA PRO A 187 -1.05 16.95 -4.91
C PRO A 187 0.25 17.75 -4.83
N HIS A 188 0.25 18.87 -4.11
CA HIS A 188 1.45 19.69 -3.91
C HIS A 188 2.47 18.97 -3.01
N ILE A 189 2.02 18.39 -1.91
CA ILE A 189 2.89 17.66 -0.96
C ILE A 189 3.52 16.44 -1.63
N VAL A 190 2.74 15.68 -2.39
CA VAL A 190 3.24 14.51 -3.15
C VAL A 190 4.26 14.94 -4.19
N LEU A 191 4.05 16.06 -4.90
CA LEU A 191 5.04 16.62 -5.81
C LEU A 191 6.37 16.92 -5.11
N GLN A 192 6.33 17.52 -3.91
CA GLN A 192 7.56 17.79 -3.15
C GLN A 192 8.23 16.50 -2.67
N ALA A 193 7.46 15.51 -2.26
CA ALA A 193 8.00 14.19 -1.89
C ALA A 193 8.73 13.52 -3.08
N VAL A 194 8.12 13.53 -4.27
CA VAL A 194 8.76 13.00 -5.49
C VAL A 194 10.04 13.74 -5.85
N LYS A 195 10.03 15.09 -5.79
CA LYS A 195 11.22 15.92 -6.05
C LYS A 195 12.34 15.59 -5.07
N THR A 196 12.00 15.45 -3.78
CA THR A 196 12.96 15.09 -2.73
C THR A 196 13.53 13.70 -2.96
N ALA A 197 12.70 12.73 -3.33
CA ALA A 197 13.14 11.38 -3.65
C ALA A 197 14.10 11.34 -4.86
N ILE A 198 13.81 12.09 -5.94
CA ILE A 198 14.68 12.22 -7.11
C ILE A 198 16.01 12.89 -6.72
N PHE A 199 15.96 13.96 -5.93
CA PHE A 199 17.15 14.65 -5.45
C PHE A 199 18.02 13.72 -4.59
N ALA A 200 17.43 13.01 -3.62
CA ALA A 200 18.13 12.03 -2.80
C ALA A 200 18.79 10.94 -3.66
N SER A 201 18.04 10.39 -4.63
CA SER A 201 18.59 9.41 -5.58
C SER A 201 19.83 9.94 -6.30
N ALA A 202 19.76 11.17 -6.84
CA ALA A 202 20.87 11.78 -7.57
C ALA A 202 22.10 12.03 -6.68
N VAL A 203 21.89 12.54 -5.44
CA VAL A 203 22.97 12.82 -4.50
C VAL A 203 23.66 11.53 -4.05
N PHE A 204 22.88 10.57 -3.53
CA PHE A 204 23.42 9.33 -2.98
C PHE A 204 24.09 8.45 -4.05
N SER A 205 23.55 8.43 -5.28
CA SER A 205 24.22 7.77 -6.41
C SER A 205 25.60 8.38 -6.71
N ARG A 206 25.73 9.71 -6.69
CA ARG A 206 27.01 10.40 -6.87
C ARG A 206 28.00 10.16 -5.73
N LEU A 207 27.50 9.89 -4.54
CA LEU A 207 28.31 9.50 -3.38
C LEU A 207 28.70 8.01 -3.40
N GLY A 208 28.32 7.27 -4.44
CA GLY A 208 28.68 5.86 -4.62
C GLY A 208 27.75 4.86 -3.94
N TYR A 209 26.60 5.29 -3.40
CA TYR A 209 25.62 4.39 -2.84
C TYR A 209 24.71 3.78 -3.92
N GLN A 210 24.29 2.54 -3.70
CA GLN A 210 23.24 1.93 -4.51
C GLN A 210 21.88 2.54 -4.15
N VAL A 211 21.16 3.01 -5.17
CA VAL A 211 19.84 3.65 -5.01
C VAL A 211 18.81 3.00 -5.93
N THR A 212 17.58 2.91 -5.49
CA THR A 212 16.45 2.37 -6.28
C THR A 212 15.16 3.12 -5.94
N PRO A 213 14.42 3.65 -6.91
CA PRO A 213 14.80 3.80 -8.33
C PRO A 213 15.91 4.82 -8.54
N SER A 214 16.52 4.83 -9.74
CA SER A 214 17.48 5.88 -10.11
C SER A 214 16.80 7.23 -10.31
N ALA A 215 17.58 8.32 -10.35
CA ALA A 215 17.02 9.65 -10.53
C ALA A 215 16.25 9.83 -11.87
N ASN A 216 16.61 9.04 -12.89
CA ASN A 216 16.02 9.12 -14.23
C ASN A 216 14.91 8.09 -14.46
N ASP A 217 14.67 7.18 -13.51
CA ASP A 217 13.62 6.18 -13.64
C ASP A 217 12.22 6.80 -13.49
N ARG A 218 11.26 6.31 -14.27
CA ARG A 218 9.85 6.65 -14.08
C ARG A 218 9.40 6.13 -12.71
N ARG A 219 8.73 6.97 -11.95
CA ARG A 219 8.22 6.65 -10.63
C ARG A 219 6.72 6.38 -10.66
N SER A 220 6.30 5.46 -9.80
CA SER A 220 4.89 5.12 -9.58
C SER A 220 4.51 5.20 -8.10
N ASP A 221 5.47 5.58 -7.25
CA ASP A 221 5.28 5.95 -5.84
C ASP A 221 6.32 7.00 -5.39
N ILE A 222 6.28 7.37 -4.11
CA ILE A 222 7.21 8.32 -3.48
C ILE A 222 8.43 7.65 -2.86
N ILE A 223 8.56 6.33 -2.93
CA ILE A 223 9.58 5.58 -2.20
C ILE A 223 10.96 5.76 -2.87
N GLN A 224 11.98 5.94 -2.05
CA GLN A 224 13.39 5.95 -2.44
C GLN A 224 14.18 5.03 -1.52
N THR A 225 14.78 4.01 -2.08
CA THR A 225 15.69 3.12 -1.36
C THR A 225 17.13 3.58 -1.54
N ILE A 226 17.89 3.61 -0.45
CA ILE A 226 19.31 3.90 -0.41
C ILE A 226 19.97 2.79 0.41
N ARG A 227 20.89 2.04 -0.18
CA ARG A 227 21.60 0.96 0.50
C ARG A 227 22.81 1.51 1.24
N LEU A 228 22.72 1.58 2.57
CA LEU A 228 23.75 2.15 3.43
C LEU A 228 24.83 1.15 3.86
N GLU A 229 24.73 -0.11 3.45
CA GLU A 229 25.70 -1.20 3.59
C GLU A 229 25.90 -1.72 5.04
N THR A 230 25.95 -0.84 6.04
CA THR A 230 26.22 -1.24 7.43
C THR A 230 25.21 -0.63 8.39
N LYS A 231 24.96 -1.33 9.52
CA LYS A 231 24.11 -0.84 10.62
C LYS A 231 24.59 0.52 11.14
N GLU A 232 25.90 0.69 11.26
CA GLU A 232 26.48 1.94 11.73
C GLU A 232 26.14 3.11 10.80
N ARG A 233 26.31 2.95 9.50
CA ARG A 233 25.96 3.98 8.51
C ARG A 233 24.46 4.29 8.53
N LEU A 234 23.60 3.27 8.69
CA LEU A 234 22.15 3.47 8.82
C LEU A 234 21.83 4.30 10.05
N CYS A 235 22.37 3.95 11.22
CA CYS A 235 22.16 4.71 12.46
C CYS A 235 22.67 6.16 12.32
N ASN A 236 23.86 6.34 11.78
CA ASN A 236 24.44 7.68 11.57
C ASN A 236 23.61 8.51 10.59
N PHE A 237 23.05 7.89 9.56
CA PHE A 237 22.13 8.56 8.61
C PHE A 237 20.87 9.05 9.33
N CYS A 238 20.22 8.21 10.13
CA CYS A 238 19.03 8.59 10.90
C CYS A 238 19.33 9.70 11.92
N ILE A 239 20.46 9.61 12.63
CA ILE A 239 20.91 10.62 13.59
C ILE A 239 21.16 11.96 12.86
N ALA A 240 21.81 11.93 11.70
CA ALA A 240 22.10 13.14 10.93
C ALA A 240 20.82 13.82 10.45
N ILE A 241 19.83 13.05 9.97
CA ILE A 241 18.52 13.60 9.58
C ILE A 241 17.84 14.22 10.79
N GLN A 242 17.75 13.52 11.92
CA GLN A 242 17.10 14.04 13.13
C GLN A 242 17.76 15.32 13.61
N LYS A 243 19.09 15.35 13.66
CA LYS A 243 19.87 16.53 14.10
C LYS A 243 19.64 17.75 13.23
N ASN A 244 19.33 17.58 11.96
CA ASN A 244 19.09 18.67 11.00
C ASN A 244 17.59 18.91 10.74
N SER A 245 16.71 18.24 11.45
CA SER A 245 15.27 18.46 11.36
C SER A 245 14.83 19.68 12.15
N PRO A 246 13.77 20.39 11.74
CA PRO A 246 13.29 21.60 12.44
C PRO A 246 12.62 21.28 13.80
N VAL A 247 12.22 20.03 14.02
CA VAL A 247 11.55 19.56 15.23
C VAL A 247 12.44 18.51 15.91
N ASP A 248 12.57 18.61 17.23
CA ASP A 248 13.31 17.67 18.09
C ASP A 248 14.75 17.37 17.64
N ALA A 249 15.45 18.34 17.09
CA ALA A 249 16.83 18.19 16.61
C ALA A 249 17.83 17.73 17.69
N HIS A 250 17.48 17.89 18.96
CA HIS A 250 18.29 17.44 20.11
C HIS A 250 18.11 15.96 20.46
N VAL A 251 17.07 15.31 19.91
CA VAL A 251 16.80 13.88 20.17
C VAL A 251 17.73 13.02 19.32
N VAL A 252 18.28 11.98 19.91
CA VAL A 252 19.08 10.97 19.22
C VAL A 252 18.22 9.72 18.99
N PRO A 253 17.86 9.39 17.75
CA PRO A 253 17.11 8.18 17.47
C PRO A 253 17.96 6.94 17.76
N VAL A 254 17.34 5.94 18.40
CA VAL A 254 17.95 4.63 18.64
C VAL A 254 17.11 3.55 17.98
N PRO A 255 17.73 2.48 17.46
CA PRO A 255 17.00 1.34 16.91
C PRO A 255 16.05 0.75 17.96
N ALA A 256 14.79 0.54 17.60
CA ALA A 256 13.79 -0.05 18.46
C ALA A 256 12.77 -0.83 17.60
N ILE A 257 12.08 -1.78 18.24
CA ILE A 257 10.96 -2.49 17.63
C ILE A 257 9.82 -1.51 17.40
N ILE A 258 9.26 -1.53 16.19
CA ILE A 258 8.12 -0.70 15.86
C ILE A 258 6.84 -1.47 16.22
N PRO A 259 5.96 -0.94 17.09
CA PRO A 259 4.71 -1.60 17.45
C PRO A 259 3.87 -1.94 16.21
N GLY A 260 3.42 -3.20 16.12
CA GLY A 260 2.64 -3.71 15.00
C GLY A 260 3.46 -4.30 13.85
N TYR A 261 4.79 -4.22 13.90
CA TYR A 261 5.70 -4.92 12.97
C TYR A 261 6.28 -6.16 13.64
N GLN A 262 6.63 -7.16 12.81
CA GLN A 262 7.30 -8.35 13.31
C GLN A 262 8.76 -8.01 13.65
N ASP A 263 9.30 -8.70 14.64
CA ASP A 263 10.72 -8.60 14.97
C ASP A 263 11.56 -9.20 13.84
N GLU A 264 12.44 -8.39 13.25
CA GLU A 264 13.51 -8.82 12.35
C GLU A 264 14.88 -8.58 12.98
#